data_1cf8c6efd563fb4927f73c489dd48179
#
_entry.id   1cf8c6efd563fb4927f73c489dd48179
#
_cell.length_a   1.000
_cell.length_b   1.000
_cell.length_c   1.000
_cell.angle_alpha   90.00
_cell.angle_beta   90.00
_cell.angle_gamma   90.00
#
_symmetry.space_group_name_H-M   'P 1'
#
loop_
_entity.id
_entity.type
_entity.pdbx_description
1 polymer ?
#
loop_
_entity_poly.entity_id
_entity_poly.type
_entity_poly.pdbx_seq_one_letter_code
_entity_poly.pdbx_strand_id
1 'polypeptide(L)'
;MTDFPRSLPELERRFPGEAACAEWLVERRWGRGFSCPACGHGASWRPARKILTLQCQACRRETSVTAGTVMHRSHLPLKVWFTAAWLVATHRNGISARQLWLQLGLGSYKTAWLLLQKLRRAMVDPGREPLAGLVEVDETSISFRTRDDPAGPKPGRSHKGKLLIAGAVEIKGKGPGRTRLAVIKDYSAAALPWAPSWPATSRVAARW
;
A
#
# COMPACT_ATOMS: atom_id res chain seq x y z
N MET A 1 13.91 3.20 13.93
CA MET A 1 13.71 2.84 12.52
C MET A 1 14.41 1.54 12.20
N THR A 2 13.75 0.70 11.46
CA THR A 2 14.16 -0.48 10.71
C THR A 2 13.99 -1.80 11.43
N ASP A 3 12.73 -2.03 11.75
CA ASP A 3 12.28 -3.33 12.19
C ASP A 3 11.63 -4.11 11.04
N PHE A 4 12.13 -3.88 9.82
CA PHE A 4 11.64 -4.55 8.61
C PHE A 4 12.57 -5.72 8.27
N PRO A 5 12.06 -6.96 8.15
CA PRO A 5 12.86 -8.14 7.82
C PRO A 5 13.56 -7.99 6.47
N ARG A 6 14.87 -8.19 6.45
CA ARG A 6 15.69 -8.06 5.23
C ARG A 6 15.68 -9.32 4.36
N SER A 7 15.32 -10.44 4.95
CA SER A 7 15.28 -11.73 4.27
C SER A 7 14.03 -12.55 4.65
N LEU A 8 13.67 -13.52 3.81
CA LEU A 8 12.56 -14.43 4.10
C LEU A 8 12.77 -15.25 5.39
N PRO A 9 13.96 -15.81 5.65
CA PRO A 9 14.23 -16.50 6.92
C PRO A 9 14.10 -15.59 8.15
N GLU A 10 14.41 -14.30 8.03
CA GLU A 10 14.22 -13.34 9.11
C GLU A 10 12.71 -13.05 9.34
N LEU A 11 11.94 -12.92 8.26
CA LEU A 11 10.48 -12.80 8.35
C LEU A 11 9.87 -14.01 9.06
N GLU A 12 10.28 -15.23 8.69
CA GLU A 12 9.78 -16.47 9.27
C GLU A 12 10.14 -16.64 10.74
N ARG A 13 11.37 -16.28 11.13
CA ARG A 13 11.80 -16.27 12.54
C ARG A 13 11.00 -15.28 13.37
N ARG A 14 10.72 -14.11 12.81
CA ARG A 14 10.01 -13.05 13.51
C ARG A 14 8.51 -13.34 13.61
N PHE A 15 7.92 -13.92 12.57
CA PHE A 15 6.50 -14.25 12.46
C PHE A 15 6.30 -15.75 12.19
N PRO A 16 6.65 -16.62 13.16
CA PRO A 16 6.57 -18.06 12.97
C PRO A 16 5.13 -18.57 12.79
N GLY A 17 4.15 -17.83 13.29
CA GLY A 17 2.75 -18.22 13.23
C GLY A 17 1.77 -17.08 13.43
N GLU A 18 0.47 -17.42 13.43
CA GLU A 18 -0.65 -16.47 13.59
C GLU A 18 -0.58 -15.68 14.91
N ALA A 19 -0.16 -16.32 16.00
CA ALA A 19 -0.07 -15.69 17.31
C ALA A 19 0.92 -14.53 17.29
N ALA A 20 2.13 -14.74 16.76
CA ALA A 20 3.16 -13.70 16.66
C ALA A 20 2.71 -12.53 15.77
N CYS A 21 2.03 -12.82 14.66
CA CYS A 21 1.44 -11.79 13.80
C CYS A 21 0.36 -11.00 14.55
N ALA A 22 -0.49 -11.68 15.32
CA ALA A 22 -1.55 -11.05 16.10
C ALA A 22 -0.99 -10.15 17.20
N GLU A 23 0.03 -10.60 17.90
CA GLU A 23 0.71 -9.81 18.95
C GLU A 23 1.33 -8.54 18.38
N TRP A 24 2.06 -8.66 17.28
CA TRP A 24 2.64 -7.51 16.60
C TRP A 24 1.57 -6.48 16.16
N LEU A 25 0.43 -6.95 15.63
CA LEU A 25 -0.68 -6.05 15.26
C LEU A 25 -1.31 -5.38 16.48
N VAL A 26 -1.46 -6.09 17.60
CA VAL A 26 -1.97 -5.52 18.85
C VAL A 26 -1.06 -4.43 19.35
N GLU A 27 0.26 -4.69 19.39
CA GLU A 27 1.26 -3.71 19.80
C GLU A 27 1.23 -2.46 18.91
N ARG A 28 1.17 -2.63 17.59
CA ARG A 28 1.10 -1.49 16.66
C ARG A 28 -0.19 -0.70 16.77
N ARG A 29 -1.32 -1.38 16.98
CA ARG A 29 -2.63 -0.74 17.06
C ARG A 29 -2.86 -0.05 18.40
N TRP A 30 -2.38 -0.64 19.48
CA TRP A 30 -2.62 -0.21 20.86
C TRP A 30 -1.33 -0.08 21.68
N GLY A 31 -0.25 0.35 21.07
CA GLY A 31 1.04 0.52 21.75
C GLY A 31 1.03 1.50 22.92
N ARG A 32 0.01 2.35 22.98
CA ARG A 32 -0.27 3.26 24.13
C ARG A 32 -1.29 2.68 25.11
N GLY A 33 -1.68 1.43 24.98
CA GLY A 33 -2.74 0.78 25.74
C GLY A 33 -4.04 0.64 24.95
N PHE A 34 -4.77 -0.46 25.25
CA PHE A 34 -6.07 -0.71 24.63
C PHE A 34 -7.06 0.40 24.98
N SER A 35 -7.85 0.81 24.00
CA SER A 35 -9.02 1.67 24.21
C SER A 35 -10.23 1.03 23.53
N CYS A 36 -11.25 0.77 24.28
CA CYS A 36 -12.46 0.15 23.76
C CYS A 36 -13.20 1.11 22.82
N PRO A 37 -13.48 0.73 21.56
CA PRO A 37 -14.16 1.62 20.62
C PRO A 37 -15.63 1.90 20.98
N ALA A 38 -16.19 1.20 21.97
CA ALA A 38 -17.58 1.40 22.39
C ALA A 38 -17.71 2.23 23.67
N CYS A 39 -16.85 2.02 24.68
CA CYS A 39 -16.99 2.65 26.00
C CYS A 39 -15.71 3.39 26.46
N GLY A 40 -14.64 3.39 25.65
CA GLY A 40 -13.37 4.05 25.99
C GLY A 40 -12.54 3.36 27.08
N HIS A 41 -13.04 2.24 27.70
CA HIS A 41 -12.32 1.57 28.78
C HIS A 41 -10.96 1.03 28.32
N GLY A 42 -9.93 1.18 29.16
CA GLY A 42 -8.53 0.87 28.84
C GLY A 42 -8.10 -0.57 29.07
N ALA A 43 -8.91 -1.41 29.73
CA ALA A 43 -8.54 -2.77 30.02
C ALA A 43 -9.26 -3.78 29.10
N SER A 44 -8.50 -4.76 28.61
CA SER A 44 -9.01 -5.84 27.78
C SER A 44 -8.36 -7.17 28.17
N TRP A 45 -8.98 -8.28 27.77
CA TRP A 45 -8.39 -9.59 27.82
C TRP A 45 -8.58 -10.30 26.49
N ARG A 46 -7.75 -11.30 26.23
CA ARG A 46 -7.80 -12.08 24.98
C ARG A 46 -8.38 -13.46 25.29
N PRO A 47 -9.53 -13.82 24.67
CA PRO A 47 -10.06 -15.18 24.80
C PRO A 47 -9.09 -16.19 24.19
N ALA A 48 -8.76 -17.27 24.90
CA ALA A 48 -7.75 -18.26 24.48
C ALA A 48 -8.00 -18.87 23.10
N ARG A 49 -9.28 -19.04 22.72
CA ARG A 49 -9.66 -19.57 21.39
C ARG A 49 -9.78 -18.54 20.28
N LYS A 50 -9.68 -17.23 20.60
CA LYS A 50 -9.88 -16.12 19.66
C LYS A 50 -8.67 -15.19 19.64
N ILE A 51 -7.54 -15.67 19.15
CA ILE A 51 -6.26 -14.92 19.15
C ILE A 51 -6.34 -13.56 18.45
N LEU A 52 -7.28 -13.37 17.52
CA LEU A 52 -7.50 -12.13 16.77
C LEU A 52 -8.56 -11.21 17.41
N THR A 53 -8.97 -11.48 18.64
CA THR A 53 -10.04 -10.73 19.30
C THR A 53 -9.61 -10.30 20.69
N LEU A 54 -9.83 -9.02 21.01
CA LEU A 54 -9.73 -8.48 22.36
C LEU A 54 -11.13 -8.21 22.89
N GLN A 55 -11.41 -8.61 24.13
CA GLN A 55 -12.68 -8.34 24.80
C GLN A 55 -12.47 -7.27 25.87
N CYS A 56 -13.31 -6.23 25.84
CA CYS A 56 -13.30 -5.18 26.84
C CYS A 56 -13.74 -5.73 28.20
N GLN A 57 -13.05 -5.37 29.27
CA GLN A 57 -13.41 -5.83 30.63
C GLN A 57 -14.68 -5.17 31.15
N ALA A 58 -14.96 -3.92 30.76
CA ALA A 58 -16.12 -3.18 31.22
C ALA A 58 -17.41 -3.57 30.46
N CYS A 59 -17.46 -3.38 29.16
CA CYS A 59 -18.67 -3.58 28.35
C CYS A 59 -18.73 -4.94 27.64
N ARG A 60 -17.71 -5.79 27.80
CA ARG A 60 -17.57 -7.12 27.20
C ARG A 60 -17.61 -7.15 25.67
N ARG A 61 -17.55 -5.99 25.02
CA ARG A 61 -17.51 -5.92 23.57
C ARG A 61 -16.24 -6.56 23.01
N GLU A 62 -16.40 -7.42 22.03
CA GLU A 62 -15.30 -8.01 21.29
C GLU A 62 -14.83 -7.07 20.19
N THR A 63 -13.53 -6.86 20.10
CA THR A 63 -12.89 -6.03 19.07
C THR A 63 -11.86 -6.87 18.33
N SER A 64 -12.07 -7.05 17.03
CA SER A 64 -11.10 -7.77 16.20
C SER A 64 -9.85 -6.92 15.99
N VAL A 65 -8.68 -7.55 16.08
CA VAL A 65 -7.36 -6.94 15.82
C VAL A 65 -7.27 -6.39 14.40
N THR A 66 -7.95 -7.03 13.44
CA THR A 66 -7.95 -6.64 12.03
C THR A 66 -9.07 -5.67 11.65
N ALA A 67 -10.05 -5.43 12.52
CA ALA A 67 -11.18 -4.56 12.22
C ALA A 67 -10.71 -3.11 11.94
N GLY A 68 -11.18 -2.52 10.83
CA GLY A 68 -10.80 -1.17 10.39
C GLY A 68 -9.40 -1.06 9.78
N THR A 69 -8.67 -2.17 9.63
CA THR A 69 -7.37 -2.21 8.93
C THR A 69 -7.54 -2.68 7.48
N VAL A 70 -6.44 -2.71 6.73
CA VAL A 70 -6.39 -3.30 5.38
C VAL A 70 -6.83 -4.77 5.36
N MET A 71 -6.69 -5.46 6.49
CA MET A 71 -7.05 -6.87 6.68
C MET A 71 -8.52 -7.08 7.07
N HIS A 72 -9.31 -5.98 7.17
CA HIS A 72 -10.71 -6.05 7.58
C HIS A 72 -11.51 -7.01 6.71
N ARG A 73 -12.35 -7.86 7.35
CA ARG A 73 -13.18 -8.89 6.69
C ARG A 73 -12.42 -9.84 5.76
N SER A 74 -11.16 -10.11 6.08
CA SER A 74 -10.37 -11.12 5.38
C SER A 74 -10.44 -12.46 6.10
N HIS A 75 -10.62 -13.53 5.33
CA HIS A 75 -10.50 -14.91 5.83
C HIS A 75 -9.08 -15.47 5.68
N LEU A 76 -8.16 -14.70 5.09
CA LEU A 76 -6.78 -15.12 4.96
C LEU A 76 -6.06 -15.07 6.30
N PRO A 77 -5.22 -16.07 6.60
CA PRO A 77 -4.35 -16.05 7.76
C PRO A 77 -3.45 -14.80 7.79
N LEU A 78 -3.14 -14.29 8.98
CA LEU A 78 -2.25 -13.14 9.12
C LEU A 78 -0.86 -13.42 8.54
N LYS A 79 -0.35 -14.64 8.73
CA LYS A 79 0.94 -15.03 8.14
C LYS A 79 0.98 -14.82 6.63
N VAL A 80 -0.12 -15.13 5.93
CA VAL A 80 -0.25 -14.88 4.48
C VAL A 80 -0.20 -13.38 4.18
N TRP A 81 -0.87 -12.56 4.98
CA TRP A 81 -0.84 -11.11 4.84
C TRP A 81 0.55 -10.53 5.04
N PHE A 82 1.28 -11.00 6.07
CA PHE A 82 2.63 -10.54 6.37
C PHE A 82 3.62 -10.95 5.29
N THR A 83 3.54 -12.20 4.82
CA THR A 83 4.38 -12.67 3.70
C THR A 83 4.06 -11.91 2.41
N ALA A 84 2.78 -11.68 2.11
CA ALA A 84 2.38 -10.90 0.95
C ALA A 84 2.89 -9.45 1.02
N ALA A 85 2.76 -8.80 2.17
CA ALA A 85 3.26 -7.45 2.37
C ALA A 85 4.78 -7.37 2.21
N TRP A 86 5.50 -8.35 2.73
CA TRP A 86 6.95 -8.47 2.58
C TRP A 86 7.35 -8.66 1.11
N LEU A 87 6.69 -9.57 0.39
CA LEU A 87 6.92 -9.79 -1.04
C LEU A 87 6.67 -8.51 -1.85
N VAL A 88 5.57 -7.82 -1.62
CA VAL A 88 5.25 -6.56 -2.31
C VAL A 88 6.31 -5.48 -2.03
N ALA A 89 6.80 -5.39 -0.79
CA ALA A 89 7.77 -4.37 -0.39
C ALA A 89 9.21 -4.67 -0.87
N THR A 90 9.57 -5.94 -1.05
CA THR A 90 10.95 -6.36 -1.42
C THR A 90 11.14 -6.56 -2.92
N HIS A 91 10.07 -6.80 -3.68
CA HIS A 91 10.16 -6.97 -5.12
C HIS A 91 10.35 -5.63 -5.83
N ARG A 92 11.59 -5.31 -6.16
CA ARG A 92 11.98 -4.05 -6.81
C ARG A 92 11.21 -3.74 -8.09
N ASN A 93 10.93 -4.76 -8.89
CA ASN A 93 10.20 -4.63 -10.16
C ASN A 93 8.68 -4.80 -10.00
N GLY A 94 8.19 -4.83 -8.75
CA GLY A 94 6.81 -5.18 -8.43
C GLY A 94 6.51 -6.67 -8.53
N ILE A 95 5.33 -7.06 -8.12
CA ILE A 95 4.85 -8.45 -8.16
C ILE A 95 3.46 -8.49 -8.81
N SER A 96 3.25 -9.45 -9.70
CA SER A 96 1.95 -9.67 -10.32
C SER A 96 1.03 -10.48 -9.39
N ALA A 97 -0.29 -10.33 -9.56
CA ALA A 97 -1.25 -11.14 -8.79
C ALA A 97 -1.10 -12.64 -9.06
N ARG A 98 -0.70 -13.02 -10.28
CA ARG A 98 -0.42 -14.43 -10.63
C ARG A 98 0.79 -14.96 -9.87
N GLN A 99 1.86 -14.19 -9.81
CA GLN A 99 3.08 -14.57 -9.08
C GLN A 99 2.80 -14.66 -7.57
N LEU A 100 2.06 -13.70 -7.01
CA LEU A 100 1.65 -13.73 -5.61
C LEU A 100 0.77 -14.96 -5.30
N TRP A 101 -0.16 -15.29 -6.20
CA TRP A 101 -1.01 -16.49 -6.09
C TRP A 101 -0.18 -17.77 -6.00
N LEU A 102 0.78 -17.94 -6.91
CA LEU A 102 1.63 -19.13 -6.96
C LEU A 102 2.57 -19.21 -5.75
N GLN A 103 3.21 -18.10 -5.38
CA GLN A 103 4.18 -18.08 -4.27
C GLN A 103 3.53 -18.31 -2.90
N LEU A 104 2.30 -17.85 -2.71
CA LEU A 104 1.57 -18.02 -1.45
C LEU A 104 0.69 -19.28 -1.42
N GLY A 105 0.61 -20.03 -2.51
CA GLY A 105 -0.22 -21.23 -2.60
C GLY A 105 -1.72 -20.95 -2.35
N LEU A 106 -2.24 -19.79 -2.77
CA LEU A 106 -3.62 -19.42 -2.52
C LEU A 106 -4.59 -20.24 -3.36
N GLY A 107 -5.74 -20.59 -2.81
CA GLY A 107 -6.75 -21.40 -3.51
C GLY A 107 -7.39 -20.71 -4.74
N SER A 108 -7.25 -19.40 -4.90
CA SER A 108 -7.86 -18.64 -5.98
C SER A 108 -7.03 -17.44 -6.41
N TYR A 109 -6.91 -17.26 -7.74
CA TYR A 109 -6.33 -16.05 -8.32
C TYR A 109 -7.04 -14.76 -7.87
N LYS A 110 -8.38 -14.79 -7.76
CA LYS A 110 -9.17 -13.64 -7.28
C LYS A 110 -8.74 -13.20 -5.88
N THR A 111 -8.44 -14.15 -5.00
CA THR A 111 -7.95 -13.87 -3.63
C THR A 111 -6.60 -13.16 -3.68
N ALA A 112 -5.66 -13.63 -4.48
CA ALA A 112 -4.36 -12.98 -4.66
C ALA A 112 -4.50 -11.58 -5.26
N TRP A 113 -5.38 -11.40 -6.23
CA TRP A 113 -5.64 -10.11 -6.84
C TRP A 113 -6.20 -9.11 -5.83
N LEU A 114 -7.23 -9.50 -5.06
CA LEU A 114 -7.81 -8.66 -4.00
C LEU A 114 -6.80 -8.31 -2.92
N LEU A 115 -6.00 -9.29 -2.47
CA LEU A 115 -4.92 -9.09 -1.50
C LEU A 115 -3.94 -8.04 -2.01
N LEU A 116 -3.47 -8.19 -3.25
CA LEU A 116 -2.55 -7.24 -3.87
C LEU A 116 -3.13 -5.83 -4.00
N GLN A 117 -4.41 -5.71 -4.40
CA GLN A 117 -5.06 -4.39 -4.50
C GLN A 117 -5.21 -3.72 -3.13
N LYS A 118 -5.56 -4.47 -2.09
CA LYS A 118 -5.62 -3.95 -0.73
C LYS A 118 -4.25 -3.47 -0.23
N LEU A 119 -3.17 -4.22 -0.50
CA LEU A 119 -1.81 -3.83 -0.14
C LEU A 119 -1.37 -2.57 -0.91
N ARG A 120 -1.63 -2.51 -2.22
CA ARG A 120 -1.34 -1.31 -3.03
C ARG A 120 -2.06 -0.08 -2.52
N ARG A 121 -3.34 -0.22 -2.16
CA ARG A 121 -4.10 0.88 -1.57
C ARG A 121 -3.54 1.33 -0.21
N ALA A 122 -3.04 0.41 0.60
CA ALA A 122 -2.43 0.71 1.90
C ALA A 122 -1.10 1.47 1.78
N MET A 123 -0.41 1.37 0.63
CA MET A 123 0.81 2.14 0.36
C MET A 123 0.54 3.61 0.00
N VAL A 124 -0.71 3.97 -0.28
CA VAL A 124 -1.09 5.36 -0.54
C VAL A 124 -1.38 6.05 0.78
N ASP A 125 -0.51 6.97 1.18
CA ASP A 125 -0.74 7.83 2.33
C ASP A 125 -1.69 8.99 1.96
N PRO A 126 -2.90 9.05 2.52
CA PRO A 126 -3.84 10.13 2.23
C PRO A 126 -3.41 11.48 2.85
N GLY A 127 -2.67 11.45 3.96
CA GLY A 127 -2.13 12.63 4.65
C GLY A 127 -0.75 13.07 4.15
N ARG A 128 -0.35 12.62 2.97
CA ARG A 128 0.99 12.90 2.42
C ARG A 128 1.27 14.38 2.25
N GLU A 129 2.40 14.81 2.74
CA GLU A 129 2.91 16.16 2.54
C GLU A 129 3.28 16.42 1.08
N PRO A 130 3.22 17.68 0.59
CA PRO A 130 3.74 18.06 -0.72
C PRO A 130 5.21 17.65 -0.89
N LEU A 131 5.64 17.43 -2.13
CA LEU A 131 7.05 17.25 -2.45
C LEU A 131 7.78 18.58 -2.25
N ALA A 132 9.03 18.53 -1.78
CA ALA A 132 9.83 19.72 -1.48
C ALA A 132 11.23 19.61 -2.08
N GLY A 133 11.89 20.76 -2.27
CA GLY A 133 13.26 20.81 -2.81
C GLY A 133 13.32 20.56 -4.30
N LEU A 134 14.33 19.82 -4.75
CA LEU A 134 14.48 19.43 -6.17
C LEU A 134 13.53 18.27 -6.47
N VAL A 135 12.69 18.47 -7.48
CA VAL A 135 11.73 17.46 -7.95
C VAL A 135 11.92 17.24 -9.44
N GLU A 136 12.15 16.00 -9.83
CA GLU A 136 12.14 15.57 -11.22
C GLU A 136 10.73 15.14 -11.61
N VAL A 137 10.27 15.57 -12.78
CA VAL A 137 8.96 15.23 -13.33
C VAL A 137 9.13 14.64 -14.71
N ASP A 138 8.45 13.53 -14.94
CA ASP A 138 8.42 12.86 -16.24
C ASP A 138 7.04 12.30 -16.51
N GLU A 139 6.68 12.13 -17.77
CA GLU A 139 5.40 11.58 -18.19
C GLU A 139 5.60 10.25 -18.91
N THR A 140 4.66 9.38 -18.69
CA THR A 140 4.58 8.10 -19.39
C THR A 140 3.16 7.78 -19.82
N SER A 141 3.02 6.87 -20.76
CA SER A 141 1.71 6.40 -21.21
C SER A 141 1.59 4.89 -21.08
N ILE A 142 0.46 4.45 -20.54
CA ILE A 142 0.08 3.03 -20.48
C ILE A 142 -0.96 2.79 -21.57
N SER A 143 -0.61 1.96 -22.54
CA SER A 143 -1.54 1.53 -23.57
C SER A 143 -2.60 0.60 -23.00
N PHE A 144 -3.87 0.82 -23.34
CA PHE A 144 -4.96 -0.08 -22.98
C PHE A 144 -5.93 -0.25 -24.15
N ARG A 145 -6.65 -1.34 -24.12
CA ARG A 145 -7.77 -1.60 -25.04
C ARG A 145 -9.05 -1.63 -24.26
N THR A 146 -10.06 -0.96 -24.76
CA THR A 146 -11.43 -1.09 -24.27
C THR A 146 -12.25 -1.98 -25.20
N ARG A 147 -13.38 -2.45 -24.72
CA ARG A 147 -14.28 -3.26 -25.54
C ARG A 147 -14.83 -2.47 -26.74
N ASP A 148 -14.92 -1.14 -26.58
CA ASP A 148 -15.47 -0.21 -27.56
C ASP A 148 -14.39 0.34 -28.53
N ASP A 149 -13.11 0.08 -28.28
CA ASP A 149 -11.98 0.44 -29.13
C ASP A 149 -11.07 -0.77 -29.40
N PRO A 150 -11.49 -1.67 -30.31
CA PRO A 150 -10.75 -2.88 -30.66
C PRO A 150 -9.46 -2.58 -31.45
N ALA A 151 -9.34 -1.42 -32.10
CA ALA A 151 -8.16 -1.05 -32.87
C ALA A 151 -6.93 -0.80 -31.96
N GLY A 152 -7.17 -0.55 -30.67
CA GLY A 152 -6.12 -0.32 -29.70
C GLY A 152 -5.40 1.02 -29.82
N PRO A 153 -4.29 1.19 -29.08
CA PRO A 153 -3.59 2.47 -29.02
C PRO A 153 -2.86 2.79 -30.31
N LYS A 154 -2.93 4.04 -30.75
CA LYS A 154 -2.12 4.52 -31.89
C LYS A 154 -0.68 4.73 -31.47
N PRO A 155 0.30 4.46 -32.33
CA PRO A 155 1.72 4.73 -32.06
C PRO A 155 2.01 6.22 -31.86
N GLY A 156 3.14 6.50 -31.23
CA GLY A 156 3.58 7.88 -30.99
C GLY A 156 2.85 8.59 -29.84
N ARG A 157 2.83 9.93 -29.87
CA ARG A 157 2.25 10.81 -28.83
C ARG A 157 0.71 10.90 -28.85
N SER A 158 0.02 10.13 -29.68
CA SER A 158 -1.45 10.09 -29.67
C SER A 158 -1.98 9.63 -28.32
N HIS A 159 -3.00 10.34 -27.79
CA HIS A 159 -3.67 10.00 -26.53
C HIS A 159 -4.71 8.88 -26.66
N LYS A 160 -5.11 8.53 -27.88
CA LYS A 160 -6.14 7.52 -28.13
C LYS A 160 -5.69 6.15 -27.66
N GLY A 161 -6.49 5.50 -26.80
CA GLY A 161 -6.20 4.20 -26.24
C GLY A 161 -5.02 4.18 -25.23
N LYS A 162 -4.67 5.32 -24.66
CA LYS A 162 -3.59 5.46 -23.69
C LYS A 162 -4.06 6.20 -22.45
N LEU A 163 -3.62 5.73 -21.29
CA LEU A 163 -3.71 6.43 -20.02
C LEU A 163 -2.40 7.17 -19.81
N LEU A 164 -2.47 8.50 -19.72
CA LEU A 164 -1.29 9.33 -19.47
C LEU A 164 -1.06 9.42 -17.96
N ILE A 165 0.18 9.25 -17.55
CA ILE A 165 0.60 9.31 -16.15
C ILE A 165 1.78 10.23 -16.05
N ALA A 166 1.68 11.23 -15.16
CA ALA A 166 2.83 12.00 -14.73
C ALA A 166 3.39 11.44 -13.43
N GLY A 167 4.69 11.35 -13.34
CA GLY A 167 5.44 10.97 -12.17
C GLY A 167 6.30 12.13 -11.68
N ALA A 168 6.25 12.43 -10.40
CA ALA A 168 7.12 13.41 -9.75
C ALA A 168 7.93 12.73 -8.64
N VAL A 169 9.24 12.91 -8.66
CA VAL A 169 10.18 12.28 -7.72
C VAL A 169 11.01 13.36 -7.03
N GLU A 170 10.95 13.39 -5.73
CA GLU A 170 11.81 14.24 -4.90
C GLU A 170 13.22 13.68 -4.90
N ILE A 171 14.22 14.56 -5.07
CA ILE A 171 15.64 14.18 -5.03
C ILE A 171 16.20 14.51 -3.66
N LYS A 172 16.66 13.47 -2.94
CA LYS A 172 17.33 13.61 -1.63
C LYS A 172 18.79 13.21 -1.73
N GLY A 173 19.67 14.24 -1.78
CA GLY A 173 21.10 14.01 -1.97
C GLY A 173 21.38 13.34 -3.33
N LYS A 174 21.94 12.12 -3.30
CA LYS A 174 22.26 11.33 -4.51
C LYS A 174 21.18 10.31 -4.91
N GLY A 175 20.05 10.25 -4.22
CA GLY A 175 19.03 9.22 -4.43
C GLY A 175 17.62 9.77 -4.53
N PRO A 176 16.67 8.92 -4.99
CA PRO A 176 15.26 9.29 -5.05
C PRO A 176 14.66 9.33 -3.63
N GLY A 177 13.79 10.32 -3.42
CA GLY A 177 12.98 10.48 -2.22
C GLY A 177 11.54 10.01 -2.44
N ARG A 178 10.60 10.85 -2.01
CA ARG A 178 9.16 10.57 -2.14
C ARG A 178 8.73 10.68 -3.60
N THR A 179 7.82 9.81 -4.01
CA THR A 179 7.26 9.79 -5.37
C THR A 179 5.77 10.11 -5.35
N ARG A 180 5.30 10.80 -6.36
CA ARG A 180 3.89 11.06 -6.65
C ARG A 180 3.57 10.63 -8.07
N LEU A 181 2.43 9.96 -8.24
CA LEU A 181 1.90 9.60 -9.55
C LEU A 181 0.51 10.20 -9.68
N ALA A 182 0.19 10.68 -10.87
CA ALA A 182 -1.15 11.15 -11.19
C ALA A 182 -1.52 10.84 -12.64
N VAL A 183 -2.79 10.55 -12.85
CA VAL A 183 -3.35 10.47 -14.20
C VAL A 183 -3.57 11.90 -14.70
N ILE A 184 -3.08 12.19 -15.90
CA ILE A 184 -3.18 13.49 -16.55
C ILE A 184 -4.01 13.39 -17.84
N LYS A 185 -4.60 14.50 -18.26
CA LYS A 185 -5.44 14.55 -19.47
C LYS A 185 -4.58 14.65 -20.74
N ASP A 186 -3.51 15.40 -20.67
CA ASP A 186 -2.59 15.68 -21.78
C ASP A 186 -1.19 15.94 -21.25
N TYR A 187 -0.23 16.19 -22.14
CA TYR A 187 1.17 16.45 -21.79
C TYR A 187 1.45 17.93 -21.48
N SER A 188 0.45 18.76 -21.24
CA SER A 188 0.67 20.15 -20.87
C SER A 188 1.05 20.29 -19.39
N ALA A 189 1.85 21.30 -19.07
CA ALA A 189 2.21 21.61 -17.70
C ALA A 189 0.96 21.94 -16.84
N ALA A 190 -0.10 22.49 -17.46
CA ALA A 190 -1.36 22.79 -16.80
C ALA A 190 -2.15 21.53 -16.36
N ALA A 191 -1.90 20.38 -16.98
CA ALA A 191 -2.54 19.11 -16.63
C ALA A 191 -1.94 18.47 -15.38
N LEU A 192 -0.82 18.97 -14.84
CA LEU A 192 -0.17 18.45 -13.64
C LEU A 192 -0.94 18.86 -12.38
N PRO A 193 -1.51 17.94 -11.61
CA PRO A 193 -2.38 18.26 -10.49
C PRO A 193 -1.66 18.92 -9.29
N TRP A 194 -0.33 18.91 -9.28
CA TRP A 194 0.53 19.54 -8.28
C TRP A 194 1.16 20.87 -8.73
N ALA A 195 1.00 21.26 -10.00
CA ALA A 195 1.58 22.49 -10.52
C ALA A 195 1.14 23.77 -9.77
N PRO A 196 -0.14 23.93 -9.33
CA PRO A 196 -0.59 25.10 -8.60
C PRO A 196 -0.10 25.18 -7.15
N SER A 197 0.27 24.05 -6.54
CA SER A 197 0.68 23.95 -5.13
C SER A 197 2.20 23.88 -4.96
N TRP A 198 2.96 24.07 -6.02
CA TRP A 198 4.42 24.03 -5.98
C TRP A 198 4.96 25.32 -5.36
N PRO A 199 5.74 25.24 -4.27
CA PRO A 199 6.39 26.42 -3.74
C PRO A 199 7.34 26.98 -4.81
N ALA A 200 7.39 28.30 -4.96
CA ALA A 200 8.23 29.02 -5.93
C ALA A 200 9.73 28.68 -5.84
N THR A 201 10.15 28.01 -4.79
CA THR A 201 11.52 27.53 -4.52
C THR A 201 11.83 26.13 -5.08
N SER A 202 10.85 25.42 -5.62
CA SER A 202 11.08 24.09 -6.22
C SER A 202 11.64 24.23 -7.63
N ARG A 203 12.88 23.79 -7.84
CA ARG A 203 13.45 23.67 -9.20
C ARG A 203 12.90 22.43 -9.86
N VAL A 204 12.10 22.61 -10.90
CA VAL A 204 11.62 21.52 -11.75
C VAL A 204 12.71 21.24 -12.78
N ALA A 205 13.38 20.12 -12.67
CA ALA A 205 14.21 19.61 -13.76
C ALA A 205 13.31 18.73 -14.65
N ALA A 206 12.67 19.35 -15.65
CA ALA A 206 12.03 18.59 -16.71
C ALA A 206 13.13 18.09 -17.66
N ARG A 207 13.31 16.79 -17.78
CA ARG A 207 14.08 16.20 -18.89
C ARG A 207 13.09 15.88 -20.01
N TRP A 208 13.23 16.63 -21.10
CA TRP A 208 12.54 16.41 -22.37
C TRP A 208 13.27 15.34 -23.21
#